data_c8e2da73cbdbe77b394cb1688e7c93e1
#
_entry.id   c8e2da73cbdbe77b394cb1688e7c93e1
#
_cell.length_a   1.000
_cell.length_b   1.000
_cell.length_c   1.000
_cell.angle_alpha   90.00
_cell.angle_beta   90.00
_cell.angle_gamma   90.00
#
_symmetry.space_group_name_H-M   'P 1'
#
loop_
_entity.id
_entity.type
_entity.pdbx_description
1 polymer ?
#
loop_
_entity_poly.entity_id
_entity_poly.type
_entity_poly.pdbx_seq_one_letter_code
_entity_poly.pdbx_strand_id
1 'polypeptide(L)'
;MAERIIVRRQGNALVPVDQQGIDALHKLPTDREMAADVVVPRNIRFHRKAFALLQLAFSYWEPKNFVTAVERNTVASLGKFLVSRGLDRDAVRALCVEFLRHLNSRRQTLEAEKSFEAFREFMTVEAGYFDVVMTPAGPKKVAKSWSFASMDETTFSNFYRALFNACWRLVLSQHFDSEDEAEAAAEQLLTFDT
;
A
#
# COMPACT_ATOMS: atom_id res chain seq x y z
N MET A 1 -15.18 -4.16 -26.76
CA MET A 1 -14.07 -4.14 -25.79
C MET A 1 -13.03 -3.15 -26.29
N ALA A 2 -12.50 -2.27 -25.45
CA ALA A 2 -11.42 -1.36 -25.83
C ALA A 2 -10.12 -2.18 -25.96
N GLU A 3 -9.50 -2.14 -27.13
CA GLU A 3 -8.20 -2.79 -27.37
C GLU A 3 -7.09 -1.80 -26.99
N ARG A 4 -6.08 -2.26 -26.23
CA ARG A 4 -4.97 -1.44 -25.78
C ARG A 4 -3.78 -1.60 -26.73
N ILE A 5 -3.35 -0.48 -27.34
CA ILE A 5 -2.23 -0.43 -28.27
C ILE A 5 -1.10 0.36 -27.65
N ILE A 6 0.12 -0.11 -27.74
CA ILE A 6 1.31 0.63 -27.33
C ILE A 6 1.83 1.40 -28.53
N VAL A 7 1.93 2.72 -28.36
CA VAL A 7 2.36 3.65 -29.42
C VAL A 7 3.56 4.49 -28.98
N ARG A 8 4.36 4.91 -29.95
CA ARG A 8 5.47 5.86 -29.76
C ARG A 8 5.17 7.14 -30.53
N ARG A 9 5.45 8.28 -29.92
CA ARG A 9 5.39 9.56 -30.64
C ARG A 9 6.60 9.69 -31.58
N GLN A 10 6.32 9.90 -32.85
CA GLN A 10 7.30 10.28 -33.87
C GLN A 10 6.84 11.57 -34.53
N GLY A 11 7.49 12.69 -34.20
CA GLY A 11 7.05 14.02 -34.63
C GLY A 11 5.64 14.33 -34.08
N ASN A 12 4.69 14.52 -34.98
CA ASN A 12 3.28 14.81 -34.65
C ASN A 12 2.36 13.58 -34.78
N ALA A 13 2.90 12.40 -35.07
CA ALA A 13 2.14 11.16 -35.19
C ALA A 13 2.41 10.21 -34.03
N LEU A 14 1.43 9.35 -33.73
CA LEU A 14 1.57 8.20 -32.82
C LEU A 14 1.66 6.95 -33.69
N VAL A 15 2.78 6.21 -33.59
CA VAL A 15 3.03 5.00 -34.34
C VAL A 15 3.11 3.78 -33.39
N PRO A 16 2.52 2.63 -33.75
CA PRO A 16 2.60 1.42 -32.96
C PRO A 16 4.06 0.94 -32.85
N VAL A 17 4.42 0.36 -31.71
CA VAL A 17 5.80 -0.10 -31.44
C VAL A 17 6.00 -1.60 -31.69
N ASP A 18 4.92 -2.35 -31.87
CA ASP A 18 4.93 -3.80 -32.06
C ASP A 18 3.92 -4.26 -33.12
N GLN A 19 4.06 -5.52 -33.54
CA GLN A 19 3.19 -6.10 -34.59
C GLN A 19 1.73 -6.18 -34.13
N GLN A 20 1.48 -6.43 -32.86
CA GLN A 20 0.11 -6.48 -32.31
C GLN A 20 -0.59 -5.12 -32.43
N GLY A 21 0.13 -4.04 -32.15
CA GLY A 21 -0.38 -2.67 -32.35
C GLY A 21 -0.64 -2.33 -33.82
N ILE A 22 0.21 -2.80 -34.75
CA ILE A 22 0.01 -2.65 -36.19
C ILE A 22 -1.26 -3.38 -36.65
N ASP A 23 -1.41 -4.64 -36.24
CA ASP A 23 -2.58 -5.48 -36.58
C ASP A 23 -3.88 -4.91 -36.00
N ALA A 24 -3.82 -4.33 -34.81
CA ALA A 24 -4.95 -3.67 -34.18
C ALA A 24 -5.36 -2.40 -34.94
N LEU A 25 -4.38 -1.58 -35.35
CA LEU A 25 -4.66 -0.39 -36.18
C LEU A 25 -5.27 -0.75 -37.54
N HIS A 26 -4.84 -1.84 -38.18
CA HIS A 26 -5.40 -2.30 -39.45
C HIS A 26 -6.87 -2.70 -39.36
N LYS A 27 -7.37 -3.06 -38.16
CA LYS A 27 -8.79 -3.36 -37.92
C LYS A 27 -9.65 -2.11 -37.76
N LEU A 28 -9.03 -0.94 -37.55
CA LEU A 28 -9.76 0.30 -37.39
C LEU A 28 -10.16 0.86 -38.75
N PRO A 29 -11.33 1.55 -38.86
CA PRO A 29 -11.76 2.16 -40.12
C PRO A 29 -10.78 3.24 -40.54
N THR A 30 -10.43 3.25 -41.84
CA THR A 30 -9.66 4.33 -42.46
C THR A 30 -10.52 5.57 -42.67
N ASP A 31 -9.90 6.76 -42.66
CA ASP A 31 -10.51 8.05 -42.95
C ASP A 31 -11.68 8.44 -42.01
N ARG A 32 -11.65 7.95 -40.75
CA ARG A 32 -12.59 8.36 -39.71
C ARG A 32 -11.86 9.02 -38.56
N GLU A 33 -12.46 10.05 -38.01
CA GLU A 33 -12.04 10.65 -36.76
C GLU A 33 -12.32 9.67 -35.60
N MET A 34 -11.33 9.45 -34.77
CA MET A 34 -11.40 8.56 -33.58
C MET A 34 -10.85 9.29 -32.39
N ALA A 35 -11.50 9.12 -31.25
CA ALA A 35 -10.95 9.55 -29.95
C ALA A 35 -10.06 8.45 -29.38
N ALA A 36 -8.87 8.83 -28.91
CA ALA A 36 -7.94 7.92 -28.24
C ALA A 36 -7.44 8.55 -26.94
N ASP A 37 -7.51 7.79 -25.86
CA ASP A 37 -6.89 8.17 -24.59
C ASP A 37 -5.42 7.74 -24.60
N VAL A 38 -4.52 8.72 -24.57
CA VAL A 38 -3.07 8.47 -24.56
C VAL A 38 -2.55 8.51 -23.12
N VAL A 39 -2.16 7.36 -22.61
CA VAL A 39 -1.57 7.23 -21.27
C VAL A 39 -0.10 6.87 -21.43
N VAL A 40 0.81 7.66 -20.83
CA VAL A 40 2.22 7.30 -20.74
C VAL A 40 2.36 6.17 -19.72
N PRO A 41 2.77 4.93 -20.16
CA PRO A 41 2.92 3.85 -19.21
C PRO A 41 4.05 4.15 -18.24
N ARG A 42 3.78 3.96 -16.94
CA ARG A 42 4.81 4.00 -15.91
C ARG A 42 5.92 3.00 -16.20
N ASN A 43 7.12 3.30 -15.68
CA ASN A 43 8.20 2.34 -15.70
C ASN A 43 7.81 1.06 -14.94
N ILE A 44 7.64 -0.05 -15.67
CA ILE A 44 7.26 -1.36 -15.11
C ILE A 44 8.28 -1.83 -14.05
N ARG A 45 9.57 -1.52 -14.25
CA ARG A 45 10.62 -1.86 -13.27
C ARG A 45 10.38 -1.17 -11.94
N PHE A 46 9.94 0.08 -11.98
CA PHE A 46 9.65 0.85 -10.77
C PHE A 46 8.40 0.33 -10.02
N HIS A 47 7.40 -0.12 -10.77
CA HIS A 47 6.24 -0.80 -10.19
C HIS A 47 6.63 -2.11 -9.51
N ARG A 48 7.46 -2.93 -10.17
CA ARG A 48 8.01 -4.17 -9.60
C ARG A 48 8.82 -3.90 -8.33
N LYS A 49 9.62 -2.81 -8.30
CA LYS A 49 10.39 -2.39 -7.12
C LYS A 49 9.50 -2.17 -5.90
N ALA A 50 8.31 -1.54 -6.08
CA ALA A 50 7.37 -1.34 -4.99
C ALA A 50 6.79 -2.67 -4.45
N PHE A 51 6.52 -3.64 -5.33
CA PHE A 51 6.08 -4.97 -4.90
C PHE A 51 7.19 -5.75 -4.20
N ALA A 52 8.41 -5.71 -4.71
CA ALA A 52 9.56 -6.35 -4.06
C ALA A 52 9.82 -5.80 -2.66
N LEU A 53 9.73 -4.47 -2.48
CA LEU A 53 9.79 -3.85 -1.16
C LEU A 53 8.69 -4.37 -0.22
N LEU A 54 7.46 -4.49 -0.71
CA LEU A 54 6.36 -5.04 0.10
C LEU A 54 6.55 -6.51 0.43
N GLN A 55 7.03 -7.32 -0.52
CA GLN A 55 7.34 -8.73 -0.27
C GLN A 55 8.43 -8.87 0.78
N LEU A 56 9.49 -8.05 0.69
CA LEU A 56 10.53 -7.99 1.71
C LEU A 56 9.93 -7.66 3.08
N ALA A 57 9.17 -6.57 3.18
CA ALA A 57 8.55 -6.17 4.43
C ALA A 57 7.57 -7.24 4.96
N PHE A 58 6.79 -7.88 4.09
CA PHE A 58 5.87 -8.95 4.45
C PHE A 58 6.57 -10.19 4.98
N SER A 59 7.74 -10.56 4.43
CA SER A 59 8.52 -11.71 4.90
C SER A 59 9.02 -11.52 6.33
N TYR A 60 9.44 -10.29 6.67
CA TYR A 60 9.91 -9.94 8.02
C TYR A 60 8.78 -9.58 9.00
N TRP A 61 7.58 -9.28 8.49
CA TRP A 61 6.46 -8.93 9.36
C TRP A 61 5.89 -10.15 10.07
N GLU A 62 5.82 -10.05 11.39
CA GLU A 62 5.17 -11.04 12.25
C GLU A 62 3.93 -10.44 12.92
N PRO A 63 2.76 -11.08 12.86
CA PRO A 63 1.54 -10.61 13.52
C PRO A 63 1.66 -10.81 15.04
N LYS A 64 2.29 -9.84 15.73
CA LYS A 64 2.56 -9.93 17.17
C LYS A 64 1.43 -9.41 18.06
N ASN A 65 0.52 -8.62 17.51
CA ASN A 65 -0.53 -7.95 18.27
C ASN A 65 -1.89 -8.04 17.58
N PHE A 66 -2.84 -8.64 18.27
CA PHE A 66 -4.25 -8.68 17.83
C PHE A 66 -5.05 -7.44 18.26
N VAL A 67 -4.43 -6.50 18.98
CA VAL A 67 -5.04 -5.22 19.36
C VAL A 67 -4.57 -4.13 18.40
N THR A 68 -5.51 -3.50 17.72
CA THR A 68 -5.23 -2.45 16.72
C THR A 68 -4.72 -1.15 17.37
N ALA A 69 -4.04 -0.31 16.58
CA ALA A 69 -3.63 1.01 17.04
C ALA A 69 -4.82 1.90 17.45
N VAL A 70 -5.95 1.77 16.74
CA VAL A 70 -7.18 2.51 17.05
C VAL A 70 -7.71 2.12 18.43
N GLU A 71 -7.76 0.83 18.75
CA GLU A 71 -8.22 0.35 20.06
C GLU A 71 -7.28 0.81 21.17
N ARG A 72 -5.96 0.72 20.97
CA ARG A 72 -4.99 1.25 21.94
C ARG A 72 -5.19 2.73 22.22
N ASN A 73 -5.40 3.54 21.15
CA ASN A 73 -5.63 4.97 21.27
C ASN A 73 -6.97 5.26 21.96
N THR A 74 -8.02 4.48 21.70
CA THR A 74 -9.32 4.61 22.36
C THR A 74 -9.21 4.32 23.85
N VAL A 75 -8.54 3.24 24.22
CA VAL A 75 -8.30 2.90 25.64
C VAL A 75 -7.43 3.96 26.33
N ALA A 76 -6.39 4.47 25.65
CA ALA A 76 -5.56 5.56 26.18
C ALA A 76 -6.36 6.86 26.37
N SER A 77 -7.26 7.19 25.44
CA SER A 77 -8.15 8.36 25.55
C SER A 77 -9.14 8.21 26.69
N LEU A 78 -9.73 7.00 26.86
CA LEU A 78 -10.57 6.68 28.00
C LEU A 78 -9.79 6.84 29.31
N GLY A 79 -8.55 6.34 29.39
CA GLY A 79 -7.70 6.50 30.54
C GLY A 79 -7.46 7.98 30.91
N LYS A 80 -7.14 8.82 29.93
CA LYS A 80 -7.00 10.27 30.13
C LYS A 80 -8.30 10.91 30.66
N PHE A 81 -9.43 10.52 30.10
CA PHE A 81 -10.74 11.01 30.56
C PHE A 81 -11.01 10.62 32.02
N LEU A 82 -10.76 9.38 32.41
CA LEU A 82 -10.98 8.92 33.78
C LEU A 82 -10.08 9.67 34.80
N VAL A 83 -8.81 9.90 34.47
CA VAL A 83 -7.90 10.72 35.27
C VAL A 83 -8.43 12.17 35.40
N SER A 84 -8.97 12.76 34.33
CA SER A 84 -9.57 14.10 34.38
C SER A 84 -10.81 14.18 35.27
N ARG A 85 -11.44 13.04 35.59
CA ARG A 85 -12.57 12.91 36.51
C ARG A 85 -12.15 12.63 37.96
N GLY A 86 -10.84 12.66 38.24
CA GLY A 86 -10.30 12.54 39.57
C GLY A 86 -9.93 11.12 40.00
N LEU A 87 -9.96 10.15 39.07
CA LEU A 87 -9.45 8.82 39.38
C LEU A 87 -7.91 8.82 39.44
N ASP A 88 -7.37 7.95 40.28
CA ASP A 88 -5.93 7.79 40.44
C ASP A 88 -5.26 7.39 39.11
N ARG A 89 -4.20 8.11 38.75
CA ARG A 89 -3.51 7.96 37.48
C ARG A 89 -2.89 6.59 37.32
N ASP A 90 -2.26 6.05 38.36
CA ASP A 90 -1.52 4.80 38.31
C ASP A 90 -2.48 3.60 38.28
N ALA A 91 -3.56 3.66 39.05
CA ALA A 91 -4.65 2.69 39.00
C ALA A 91 -5.30 2.64 37.61
N VAL A 92 -5.64 3.79 37.02
CA VAL A 92 -6.22 3.88 35.68
C VAL A 92 -5.26 3.31 34.63
N ARG A 93 -3.97 3.63 34.70
CA ARG A 93 -2.96 3.10 33.80
C ARG A 93 -2.84 1.58 33.89
N ALA A 94 -2.82 1.05 35.12
CA ALA A 94 -2.76 -0.40 35.35
C ALA A 94 -3.97 -1.11 34.72
N LEU A 95 -5.19 -0.60 34.95
CA LEU A 95 -6.43 -1.13 34.37
C LEU A 95 -6.44 -1.08 32.83
N CYS A 96 -5.98 0.02 32.23
CA CYS A 96 -5.88 0.13 30.77
C CYS A 96 -4.91 -0.91 30.19
N VAL A 97 -3.76 -1.12 30.82
CA VAL A 97 -2.77 -2.13 30.40
C VAL A 97 -3.32 -3.55 30.55
N GLU A 98 -3.99 -3.84 31.65
CA GLU A 98 -4.61 -5.14 31.91
C GLU A 98 -5.72 -5.43 30.92
N PHE A 99 -6.58 -4.45 30.61
CA PHE A 99 -7.63 -4.59 29.62
C PHE A 99 -7.08 -4.87 28.21
N LEU A 100 -6.04 -4.16 27.80
CA LEU A 100 -5.39 -4.42 26.50
C LEU A 100 -4.75 -5.82 26.43
N ARG A 101 -4.14 -6.30 27.53
CA ARG A 101 -3.65 -7.68 27.62
C ARG A 101 -4.79 -8.70 27.49
N HIS A 102 -5.89 -8.47 28.19
CA HIS A 102 -7.06 -9.34 28.14
C HIS A 102 -7.64 -9.42 26.72
N LEU A 103 -7.78 -8.27 26.03
CA LEU A 103 -8.21 -8.24 24.62
C LEU A 103 -7.26 -9.03 23.72
N ASN A 104 -5.96 -8.83 23.87
CA ASN A 104 -4.95 -9.53 23.08
C ASN A 104 -5.02 -11.05 23.30
N SER A 105 -5.09 -11.48 24.55
CA SER A 105 -5.18 -12.90 24.93
C SER A 105 -6.41 -13.59 24.36
N ARG A 106 -7.57 -12.94 24.41
CA ARG A 106 -8.82 -13.48 23.82
C ARG A 106 -8.75 -13.63 22.29
N ARG A 107 -7.99 -12.80 21.61
CA ARG A 107 -7.86 -12.80 20.15
C ARG A 107 -6.76 -13.70 19.62
N GLN A 108 -5.80 -14.08 20.45
CA GLN A 108 -4.78 -15.06 20.07
C GLN A 108 -5.36 -16.44 19.72
N THR A 109 -6.59 -16.72 20.12
CA THR A 109 -7.32 -17.94 19.73
C THR A 109 -7.93 -17.87 18.33
N LEU A 110 -7.89 -16.70 17.66
CA LEU A 110 -8.33 -16.56 16.28
C LEU A 110 -7.22 -17.10 15.37
N GLU A 111 -7.53 -18.12 14.60
CA GLU A 111 -6.69 -18.58 13.49
C GLU A 111 -6.69 -17.50 12.40
N ALA A 112 -5.69 -16.64 12.41
CA ALA A 112 -5.51 -15.61 11.42
C ALA A 112 -4.25 -15.91 10.60
N GLU A 113 -4.42 -16.22 9.34
CA GLU A 113 -3.32 -16.39 8.41
C GLU A 113 -2.77 -15.04 7.93
N LYS A 114 -1.47 -15.01 7.65
CA LYS A 114 -0.83 -13.84 7.00
C LYS A 114 -1.39 -13.69 5.58
N SER A 115 -1.98 -12.54 5.28
CA SER A 115 -2.43 -12.20 3.93
C SER A 115 -1.58 -11.07 3.36
N PHE A 116 -0.90 -11.34 2.24
CA PHE A 116 -0.12 -10.32 1.53
C PHE A 116 -1.01 -9.17 1.03
N GLU A 117 -2.22 -9.49 0.56
CA GLU A 117 -3.15 -8.48 0.09
C GLU A 117 -3.59 -7.54 1.22
N ALA A 118 -3.96 -8.08 2.38
CA ALA A 118 -4.31 -7.27 3.55
C ALA A 118 -3.13 -6.42 4.05
N PHE A 119 -1.91 -6.97 3.99
CA PHE A 119 -0.68 -6.24 4.31
C PHE A 119 -0.42 -5.10 3.32
N ARG A 120 -0.56 -5.35 2.02
CA ARG A 120 -0.44 -4.34 0.96
C ARG A 120 -1.42 -3.18 1.16
N GLU A 121 -2.69 -3.50 1.40
CA GLU A 121 -3.72 -2.48 1.68
C GLU A 121 -3.37 -1.67 2.93
N PHE A 122 -2.98 -2.33 4.02
CA PHE A 122 -2.58 -1.66 5.25
C PHE A 122 -1.40 -0.72 5.03
N MET A 123 -0.32 -1.17 4.37
CA MET A 123 0.86 -0.34 4.10
C MET A 123 0.55 0.83 3.17
N THR A 124 -0.37 0.65 2.21
CA THR A 124 -0.84 1.73 1.34
C THR A 124 -1.56 2.83 2.13
N VAL A 125 -2.41 2.43 3.09
CA VAL A 125 -3.08 3.38 3.99
C VAL A 125 -2.08 4.09 4.91
N GLU A 126 -1.11 3.37 5.46
CA GLU A 126 -0.05 3.92 6.32
C GLU A 126 0.90 4.87 5.56
N ALA A 127 1.08 4.66 4.26
CA ALA A 127 1.77 5.56 3.36
C ALA A 127 0.96 6.84 3.03
N GLY A 128 -0.29 6.95 3.51
CA GLY A 128 -1.15 8.11 3.27
C GLY A 128 -1.97 8.06 1.98
N TYR A 129 -1.96 6.94 1.25
CA TYR A 129 -2.66 6.78 -0.03
C TYR A 129 -3.98 6.02 0.16
N PHE A 130 -4.99 6.72 0.61
CA PHE A 130 -6.33 6.16 0.87
C PHE A 130 -7.44 7.15 0.54
N ASP A 131 -8.63 6.62 0.36
CA ASP A 131 -9.88 7.36 0.34
C ASP A 131 -10.67 7.06 1.63
N VAL A 132 -11.46 8.03 2.09
CA VAL A 132 -12.35 7.82 3.23
C VAL A 132 -13.75 7.59 2.71
N VAL A 133 -14.30 6.41 2.99
CA VAL A 133 -15.65 6.03 2.60
C VAL A 133 -16.53 5.84 3.84
N MET A 134 -17.81 6.22 3.72
CA MET A 134 -18.78 5.94 4.77
C MET A 134 -19.33 4.52 4.60
N THR A 135 -19.30 3.75 5.68
CA THR A 135 -19.89 2.42 5.76
C THR A 135 -20.95 2.39 6.86
N PRO A 136 -21.81 1.37 6.91
CA PRO A 136 -22.74 1.20 8.05
C PRO A 136 -22.05 1.14 9.42
N ALA A 137 -20.77 0.76 9.46
CA ALA A 137 -19.94 0.74 10.67
C ALA A 137 -19.20 2.07 10.93
N GLY A 138 -19.45 3.12 10.12
CA GLY A 138 -18.78 4.42 10.21
C GLY A 138 -17.75 4.65 9.11
N PRO A 139 -16.93 5.73 9.20
CA PRO A 139 -15.92 6.04 8.21
C PRO A 139 -14.80 5.00 8.19
N LYS A 140 -14.44 4.54 6.98
CA LYS A 140 -13.38 3.56 6.74
C LYS A 140 -12.37 4.13 5.75
N LYS A 141 -11.07 3.96 6.02
CA LYS A 141 -10.01 4.21 5.06
C LYS A 141 -9.89 3.01 4.10
N VAL A 142 -9.90 3.29 2.81
CA VAL A 142 -9.75 2.29 1.75
C VAL A 142 -8.49 2.63 0.96
N ALA A 143 -7.60 1.67 0.81
CA ALA A 143 -6.35 1.87 0.07
C ALA A 143 -6.62 2.24 -1.39
N LYS A 144 -5.88 3.23 -1.91
CA LYS A 144 -5.92 3.58 -3.33
C LYS A 144 -5.31 2.49 -4.20
N SER A 145 -5.86 2.34 -5.40
CA SER A 145 -5.32 1.40 -6.38
C SER A 145 -3.95 1.84 -6.88
N TRP A 146 -3.05 0.87 -7.05
CA TRP A 146 -1.73 1.07 -7.66
C TRP A 146 -1.74 0.88 -9.18
N SER A 147 -2.90 0.87 -9.80
CA SER A 147 -3.01 0.67 -11.24
C SER A 147 -2.29 1.76 -12.02
N PHE A 148 -1.83 1.42 -13.24
CA PHE A 148 -1.20 2.37 -14.16
C PHE A 148 -2.15 3.50 -14.57
N ALA A 149 -3.46 3.28 -14.49
CA ALA A 149 -4.47 4.28 -14.81
C ALA A 149 -4.70 5.28 -13.66
N SER A 150 -4.33 4.94 -12.42
CA SER A 150 -4.65 5.75 -11.23
C SER A 150 -3.52 6.65 -10.77
N MET A 151 -2.28 6.40 -11.20
CA MET A 151 -1.10 7.18 -10.79
C MET A 151 -0.16 7.39 -11.97
N ASP A 152 0.26 8.63 -12.21
CA ASP A 152 1.37 8.95 -13.11
C ASP A 152 2.74 8.64 -12.49
N GLU A 153 3.83 8.82 -13.25
CA GLU A 153 5.20 8.53 -12.80
C GLU A 153 5.59 9.34 -11.55
N THR A 154 5.24 10.62 -11.52
CA THR A 154 5.58 11.53 -10.40
C THR A 154 4.81 11.16 -9.14
N THR A 155 3.52 10.93 -9.27
CA THR A 155 2.66 10.49 -8.16
C THR A 155 3.14 9.15 -7.62
N PHE A 156 3.52 8.21 -8.50
CA PHE A 156 4.03 6.91 -8.07
C PHE A 156 5.41 7.00 -7.41
N SER A 157 6.28 7.90 -7.85
CA SER A 157 7.56 8.14 -7.18
C SER A 157 7.37 8.64 -5.75
N ASN A 158 6.45 9.58 -5.55
CA ASN A 158 6.10 10.07 -4.22
C ASN A 158 5.44 8.98 -3.37
N PHE A 159 4.57 8.18 -3.97
CA PHE A 159 3.96 7.02 -3.33
C PHE A 159 5.01 6.00 -2.88
N TYR A 160 5.94 5.61 -3.76
CA TYR A 160 7.00 4.66 -3.43
C TYR A 160 7.82 5.11 -2.21
N ARG A 161 8.20 6.40 -2.17
CA ARG A 161 8.95 6.97 -1.05
C ARG A 161 8.13 6.91 0.26
N ALA A 162 6.84 7.26 0.21
CA ALA A 162 5.95 7.18 1.36
C ALA A 162 5.73 5.73 1.81
N LEU A 163 5.62 4.80 0.87
CA LEU A 163 5.51 3.36 1.13
C LEU A 163 6.78 2.81 1.78
N PHE A 164 7.96 3.19 1.26
CA PHE A 164 9.24 2.82 1.85
C PHE A 164 9.33 3.28 3.31
N ASN A 165 9.00 4.55 3.57
CA ASN A 165 8.99 5.09 4.92
C ASN A 165 8.02 4.35 5.86
N ALA A 166 6.85 3.93 5.37
CA ALA A 166 5.90 3.13 6.14
C ALA A 166 6.47 1.73 6.44
N CYS A 167 7.02 1.03 5.44
CA CYS A 167 7.66 -0.27 5.60
C CYS A 167 8.87 -0.21 6.54
N TRP A 168 9.71 0.80 6.40
CA TRP A 168 10.84 1.04 7.28
C TRP A 168 10.41 1.21 8.73
N ARG A 169 9.56 2.19 8.99
CA ARG A 169 9.09 2.52 10.34
C ARG A 169 8.40 1.36 11.06
N LEU A 170 7.61 0.56 10.33
CA LEU A 170 6.75 -0.45 10.95
C LEU A 170 7.38 -1.84 11.01
N VAL A 171 8.31 -2.15 10.10
CA VAL A 171 8.86 -3.50 9.98
C VAL A 171 10.37 -3.50 9.82
N LEU A 172 10.92 -2.87 8.75
CA LEU A 172 12.28 -3.13 8.32
C LEU A 172 13.35 -2.58 9.26
N SER A 173 13.10 -1.46 9.95
CA SER A 173 14.03 -0.88 10.92
C SER A 173 14.38 -1.78 12.11
N GLN A 174 13.67 -2.90 12.30
CA GLN A 174 13.96 -3.89 13.32
C GLN A 174 14.89 -5.01 12.80
N HIS A 175 15.16 -5.05 11.50
CA HIS A 175 15.83 -6.16 10.82
C HIS A 175 17.00 -5.72 9.95
N PHE A 176 17.11 -4.43 9.61
CA PHE A 176 18.16 -3.84 8.79
C PHE A 176 18.81 -2.67 9.53
N ASP A 177 20.11 -2.52 9.38
CA ASP A 177 20.89 -1.46 10.04
C ASP A 177 20.69 -0.09 9.37
N SER A 178 20.34 -0.06 8.09
CA SER A 178 20.11 1.18 7.32
C SER A 178 19.01 1.04 6.28
N GLU A 179 18.45 2.18 5.87
CA GLU A 179 17.48 2.27 4.77
C GLU A 179 18.08 1.80 3.45
N ASP A 180 19.35 2.13 3.19
CA ASP A 180 20.09 1.74 1.98
C ASP A 180 20.25 0.22 1.89
N GLU A 181 20.50 -0.45 3.02
CA GLU A 181 20.60 -1.91 3.07
C GLU A 181 19.24 -2.56 2.77
N ALA A 182 18.17 -2.06 3.36
CA ALA A 182 16.82 -2.55 3.10
C ALA A 182 16.40 -2.31 1.63
N GLU A 183 16.76 -1.17 1.05
CA GLU A 183 16.48 -0.88 -0.36
C GLU A 183 17.28 -1.79 -1.30
N ALA A 184 18.55 -2.04 -1.00
CA ALA A 184 19.38 -2.97 -1.75
C ALA A 184 18.83 -4.42 -1.68
N ALA A 185 18.37 -4.86 -0.52
CA ALA A 185 17.72 -6.16 -0.35
C ALA A 185 16.44 -6.28 -1.17
N ALA A 186 15.60 -5.23 -1.21
CA ALA A 186 14.41 -5.20 -2.05
C ALA A 186 14.77 -5.24 -3.56
N GLU A 187 15.85 -4.59 -3.99
CA GLU A 187 16.31 -4.65 -5.38
C GLU A 187 16.85 -6.02 -5.77
N GLN A 188 17.49 -6.74 -4.86
CA GLN A 188 17.94 -8.10 -5.11
C GLN A 188 16.76 -9.04 -5.42
N LEU A 189 15.63 -8.91 -4.73
CA LEU A 189 14.43 -9.72 -5.01
C LEU A 189 13.94 -9.55 -6.46
N LEU A 190 14.14 -8.37 -7.07
CA LEU A 190 13.77 -8.15 -8.49
C LEU A 190 14.60 -8.96 -9.47
N THR A 191 15.83 -9.33 -9.10
CA THR A 191 16.74 -10.08 -9.99
C THR A 191 16.51 -11.57 -9.96
N PHE A 192 15.82 -12.11 -8.95
CA PHE A 192 15.50 -13.52 -8.81
C PHE A 192 14.18 -13.93 -9.50
N ASP A 193 13.29 -12.95 -9.79
CA ASP A 193 12.00 -13.19 -10.45
C ASP A 193 12.06 -13.06 -12.01
N THR A 194 13.25 -13.08 -12.60
CA THR A 194 13.50 -13.09 -14.05
C THR A 194 14.11 -14.40 -14.48
#